data_7f1e2b921e7244fcb3ca7663fc4711b5
#
_entry.id   7f1e2b921e7244fcb3ca7663fc4711b5
#
_cell.length_a   1.000
_cell.length_b   1.000
_cell.length_c   1.000
_cell.angle_alpha   90.00
_cell.angle_beta   90.00
_cell.angle_gamma   90.00
#
_symmetry.space_group_name_H-M   'P 1'
#
loop_
_entity.id
_entity.type
_entity.pdbx_description
1 polymer ?
#
loop_
_entity_poly.entity_id
_entity_poly.type
_entity_poly.pdbx_seq_one_letter_code
_entity_poly.pdbx_strand_id
1 'polypeptide(L)'
;MGRTATLLHDSHEGLQPDGLNGTIMGNMNSASGDVAPISPGLVPELLITDLATSLNFWVTLCGFEILYDRPKEGFAYLHFGTAHIMLDQIGVGRDWDPGTLERPLGRGVNFQVTVPEITPLVERLSSAGWPLFMAPENKWYQTGDTEAGVSQFLVQDPDGYLVRFASPIATPVR
;
A
#
# COMPACT_ATOMS: atom_id res chain seq x y z
N MET A 1 38.90 25.82 -37.94
CA MET A 1 38.22 27.11 -37.93
C MET A 1 37.17 26.99 -36.81
N GLY A 2 37.34 27.35 -35.62
CA GLY A 2 37.93 28.45 -34.87
C GLY A 2 36.97 29.61 -34.67
N ARG A 3 36.37 29.75 -33.45
CA ARG A 3 36.06 30.97 -32.71
C ARG A 3 35.32 30.57 -31.42
N THR A 4 35.93 30.54 -30.33
CA THR A 4 36.43 31.43 -29.26
C THR A 4 35.45 32.49 -28.78
N ALA A 5 35.05 32.27 -27.51
CA ALA A 5 34.89 33.15 -26.32
C ALA A 5 34.08 34.44 -26.43
N THR A 6 33.36 34.75 -25.36
CA THR A 6 33.79 35.78 -24.39
C THR A 6 32.84 35.85 -23.21
N LEU A 7 33.44 35.76 -22.01
CA LEU A 7 32.89 36.10 -20.70
C LEU A 7 32.69 37.63 -20.61
N LEU A 8 31.66 38.11 -19.96
CA LEU A 8 31.66 39.39 -19.27
C LEU A 8 30.98 39.24 -17.92
N HIS A 9 31.78 39.53 -16.94
CA HIS A 9 31.57 39.75 -15.52
C HIS A 9 31.04 41.18 -15.32
N ASP A 10 30.01 41.41 -14.54
CA ASP A 10 29.93 42.66 -13.85
C ASP A 10 29.23 42.51 -12.48
N SER A 11 29.93 43.05 -11.49
CA SER A 11 29.60 43.11 -10.09
C SER A 11 28.94 44.46 -9.82
N HIS A 12 27.94 44.52 -8.97
CA HIS A 12 27.73 45.71 -8.14
C HIS A 12 27.11 45.34 -6.79
N GLU A 13 27.86 45.75 -5.79
CA GLU A 13 27.57 45.82 -4.37
C GLU A 13 26.45 46.82 -4.00
N GLY A 14 25.78 46.51 -2.86
CA GLY A 14 25.67 47.61 -1.91
C GLY A 14 24.30 47.89 -1.29
N LEU A 15 24.27 47.77 0.03
CA LEU A 15 23.55 48.53 1.05
C LEU A 15 22.28 47.93 1.69
N GLN A 16 22.49 47.46 2.92
CA GLN A 16 21.51 47.63 4.01
C GLN A 16 21.51 49.07 4.56
N PRO A 17 20.46 49.54 5.23
CA PRO A 17 20.42 49.39 6.69
C PRO A 17 19.00 49.30 7.36
N ASP A 18 19.05 48.67 8.52
CA ASP A 18 18.41 49.03 9.82
C ASP A 18 16.93 49.37 9.95
N GLY A 19 16.30 48.59 10.86
CA GLY A 19 15.56 49.28 11.91
C GLY A 19 14.15 48.82 12.26
N LEU A 20 14.04 48.32 13.49
CA LEU A 20 12.94 48.50 14.44
C LEU A 20 11.82 47.48 14.57
N ASN A 21 11.95 46.76 15.71
CA ASN A 21 10.94 46.39 16.70
C ASN A 21 9.44 46.45 16.32
N GLY A 22 8.79 45.33 16.45
CA GLY A 22 7.37 45.23 16.59
C GLY A 22 6.97 43.93 17.21
N THR A 23 6.97 43.87 18.55
CA THR A 23 6.30 42.84 19.36
C THR A 23 4.83 42.84 19.01
N ILE A 24 4.33 41.71 18.50
CA ILE A 24 2.90 41.40 18.54
C ILE A 24 2.74 39.96 19.08
N MET A 25 2.07 39.94 20.22
CA MET A 25 1.56 38.72 20.86
C MET A 25 0.60 37.97 19.97
N GLY A 26 0.70 36.66 20.10
CA GLY A 26 -0.48 35.81 20.20
C GLY A 26 -1.19 35.46 18.93
N ASN A 27 -0.88 34.30 18.39
CA ASN A 27 -1.95 33.40 18.05
C ASN A 27 -1.44 31.96 18.20
N MET A 28 -1.86 31.28 19.27
CA MET A 28 -1.77 29.85 19.41
C MET A 28 -2.75 29.27 18.39
N ASN A 29 -2.30 29.06 17.19
CA ASN A 29 -3.03 28.26 16.23
C ASN A 29 -2.57 26.82 16.44
N SER A 30 -3.48 25.99 16.92
CA SER A 30 -3.37 24.56 17.02
C SER A 30 -2.83 24.00 15.71
N ALA A 31 -1.57 23.59 15.73
CA ALA A 31 -1.02 22.76 14.69
C ALA A 31 -1.76 21.42 14.76
N SER A 32 -2.80 21.25 13.95
CA SER A 32 -3.17 19.94 13.46
C SER A 32 -1.93 19.44 12.71
N GLY A 33 -1.12 18.62 13.38
CA GLY A 33 0.00 17.96 12.74
C GLY A 33 -0.56 17.10 11.62
N ASP A 34 -0.43 17.57 10.39
CA ASP A 34 -0.51 16.70 9.22
C ASP A 34 0.62 15.67 9.39
N VAL A 35 0.25 14.53 9.97
CA VAL A 35 1.10 13.35 9.91
C VAL A 35 1.17 13.01 8.42
N ALA A 36 2.31 13.27 7.81
CA ALA A 36 2.56 12.84 6.43
C ALA A 36 2.13 11.37 6.31
N PRO A 37 1.37 11.00 5.28
CA PRO A 37 0.91 9.63 5.13
C PRO A 37 2.13 8.72 5.20
N ILE A 38 2.09 7.72 6.11
CA ILE A 38 3.18 6.76 6.26
C ILE A 38 3.35 6.07 4.92
N SER A 39 4.41 6.42 4.21
CA SER A 39 4.77 5.72 2.99
C SER A 39 5.41 4.39 3.41
N PRO A 40 4.82 3.24 3.05
CA PRO A 40 5.39 1.95 3.43
C PRO A 40 6.73 1.74 2.73
N GLY A 41 7.68 1.10 3.45
CA GLY A 41 9.01 0.81 2.90
C GLY A 41 9.00 -0.27 1.81
N LEU A 42 7.91 -1.02 1.68
CA LEU A 42 7.71 -2.05 0.65
C LEU A 42 6.25 -2.00 0.18
N VAL A 43 6.05 -1.91 -1.12
CA VAL A 43 4.73 -1.99 -1.76
C VAL A 43 4.81 -2.99 -2.90
N PRO A 44 4.16 -4.14 -2.81
CA PRO A 44 4.04 -5.06 -3.92
C PRO A 44 3.22 -4.45 -5.05
N GLU A 45 3.69 -4.61 -6.29
CA GLU A 45 2.94 -4.30 -7.51
C GLU A 45 2.55 -5.62 -8.16
N LEU A 46 1.24 -5.82 -8.33
CA LEU A 46 0.66 -7.05 -8.85
C LEU A 46 0.21 -6.83 -10.28
N LEU A 47 0.78 -7.57 -11.20
CA LEU A 47 0.27 -7.65 -12.57
C LEU A 47 -1.06 -8.40 -12.57
N ILE A 48 -2.10 -7.79 -13.11
CA ILE A 48 -3.46 -8.32 -13.11
C ILE A 48 -4.02 -8.38 -14.52
N THR A 49 -4.99 -9.24 -14.75
CA THR A 49 -5.59 -9.39 -16.09
C THR A 49 -6.75 -8.43 -16.34
N ASP A 50 -7.47 -7.99 -15.29
CA ASP A 50 -8.60 -7.07 -15.39
C ASP A 50 -8.74 -6.22 -14.14
N LEU A 51 -8.59 -4.91 -14.27
CA LEU A 51 -8.61 -3.98 -13.15
C LEU A 51 -9.97 -3.95 -12.44
N ALA A 52 -11.08 -4.01 -13.16
CA ALA A 52 -12.40 -3.93 -12.55
C ALA A 52 -12.69 -5.16 -11.67
N THR A 53 -12.34 -6.34 -12.16
CA THR A 53 -12.45 -7.61 -11.40
C THR A 53 -11.57 -7.60 -10.17
N SER A 54 -10.33 -7.12 -10.30
CA SER A 54 -9.40 -7.02 -9.16
C SER A 54 -9.85 -5.99 -8.13
N LEU A 55 -10.36 -4.83 -8.56
CA LEU A 55 -10.94 -3.84 -7.64
C LEU A 55 -12.18 -4.38 -6.91
N ASN A 56 -13.05 -5.14 -7.58
CA ASN A 56 -14.16 -5.79 -6.88
C ASN A 56 -13.67 -6.73 -5.78
N PHE A 57 -12.64 -7.52 -6.04
CA PHE A 57 -12.06 -8.40 -5.01
C PHE A 57 -11.41 -7.60 -3.88
N TRP A 58 -10.43 -6.76 -4.21
CA TRP A 58 -9.62 -6.08 -3.20
C TRP A 58 -10.40 -5.02 -2.42
N VAL A 59 -11.22 -4.20 -3.09
CA VAL A 59 -11.98 -3.11 -2.44
C VAL A 59 -13.30 -3.63 -1.87
N THR A 60 -14.14 -4.24 -2.70
CA THR A 60 -15.51 -4.60 -2.27
C THR A 60 -15.50 -5.79 -1.31
N LEU A 61 -14.74 -6.85 -1.62
CA LEU A 61 -14.75 -8.07 -0.79
C LEU A 61 -13.73 -8.00 0.35
N CYS A 62 -12.51 -7.52 0.09
CA CYS A 62 -11.44 -7.50 1.09
C CYS A 62 -11.36 -6.20 1.90
N GLY A 63 -12.05 -5.12 1.47
CA GLY A 63 -12.15 -3.88 2.23
C GLY A 63 -10.94 -2.96 2.12
N PHE A 64 -10.12 -3.10 1.09
CA PHE A 64 -9.10 -2.11 0.77
C PHE A 64 -9.72 -0.82 0.28
N GLU A 65 -9.02 0.28 0.43
CA GLU A 65 -9.41 1.60 -0.07
C GLU A 65 -8.46 2.01 -1.20
N ILE A 66 -9.01 2.71 -2.21
CA ILE A 66 -8.20 3.28 -3.28
C ILE A 66 -7.55 4.56 -2.75
N LEU A 67 -6.21 4.57 -2.67
CA LEU A 67 -5.45 5.77 -2.32
C LEU A 67 -5.39 6.73 -3.51
N TYR A 68 -5.11 6.20 -4.69
CA TYR A 68 -5.24 6.87 -5.99
C TYR A 68 -5.27 5.83 -7.11
N ASP A 69 -5.77 6.22 -8.28
CA ASP A 69 -5.80 5.38 -9.46
C ASP A 69 -5.44 6.14 -10.74
N ARG A 70 -5.14 5.39 -11.78
CA ARG A 70 -4.92 5.85 -13.15
C ARG A 70 -5.65 4.91 -14.12
N PRO A 71 -6.99 5.00 -14.21
CA PRO A 71 -7.80 4.02 -14.96
C PRO A 71 -7.41 3.87 -16.43
N LYS A 72 -6.94 4.96 -17.07
CA LYS A 72 -6.46 4.92 -18.47
C LYS A 72 -5.17 4.11 -18.66
N GLU A 73 -4.43 3.93 -17.58
CA GLU A 73 -3.21 3.13 -17.53
C GLU A 73 -3.46 1.74 -16.94
N GLY A 74 -4.70 1.39 -16.58
CA GLY A 74 -5.01 0.12 -15.94
C GLY A 74 -4.48 -0.01 -14.51
N PHE A 75 -4.23 1.11 -13.82
CA PHE A 75 -3.51 1.12 -12.55
C PHE A 75 -4.36 1.59 -11.38
N ALA A 76 -4.17 0.95 -10.21
CA ALA A 76 -4.69 1.42 -8.93
C ALA A 76 -3.70 1.16 -7.78
N TYR A 77 -3.59 2.12 -6.87
CA TYR A 77 -2.86 2.00 -5.61
C TYR A 77 -3.85 1.84 -4.48
N LEU A 78 -3.76 0.73 -3.75
CA LEU A 78 -4.67 0.37 -2.68
C LEU A 78 -3.97 0.30 -1.33
N HIS A 79 -4.74 0.53 -0.27
CA HIS A 79 -4.28 0.32 1.10
C HIS A 79 -5.36 -0.28 1.99
N PHE A 80 -4.92 -0.99 3.04
CA PHE A 80 -5.73 -1.41 4.17
C PHE A 80 -4.89 -1.18 5.45
N GLY A 81 -5.18 -0.10 6.17
CA GLY A 81 -4.32 0.36 7.25
C GLY A 81 -2.90 0.64 6.76
N THR A 82 -1.92 -0.13 7.25
CA THR A 82 -0.52 -0.04 6.83
C THR A 82 -0.12 -1.01 5.72
N ALA A 83 -1.02 -1.89 5.30
CA ALA A 83 -0.81 -2.76 4.15
C ALA A 83 -1.11 -2.01 2.86
N HIS A 84 -0.16 -2.00 1.93
CA HIS A 84 -0.28 -1.32 0.64
C HIS A 84 0.04 -2.27 -0.49
N ILE A 85 -0.69 -2.14 -1.60
CA ILE A 85 -0.44 -2.88 -2.85
C ILE A 85 -0.72 -1.96 -4.06
N MET A 86 -0.09 -2.26 -5.16
CA MET A 86 -0.41 -1.69 -6.46
C MET A 86 -0.97 -2.78 -7.37
N LEU A 87 -1.94 -2.41 -8.19
CA LEU A 87 -2.50 -3.24 -9.25
C LEU A 87 -2.15 -2.60 -10.59
N ASP A 88 -1.58 -3.36 -11.50
CA ASP A 88 -1.21 -2.90 -12.84
C ASP A 88 -1.71 -3.90 -13.89
N GLN A 89 -2.59 -3.43 -14.78
CA GLN A 89 -3.23 -4.30 -15.75
C GLN A 89 -2.31 -4.59 -16.93
N ILE A 90 -2.05 -5.87 -17.16
CA ILE A 90 -1.20 -6.39 -18.25
C ILE A 90 -1.66 -5.81 -19.58
N GLY A 91 -0.72 -5.26 -20.36
CA GLY A 91 -0.95 -4.77 -21.71
C GLY A 91 -1.68 -3.43 -21.83
N VAL A 92 -1.89 -2.69 -20.70
CA VAL A 92 -2.56 -1.38 -20.72
C VAL A 92 -1.61 -0.24 -20.42
N GLY A 93 -0.77 -0.38 -19.42
CA GLY A 93 0.18 0.63 -19.00
C GLY A 93 1.62 0.26 -19.33
N ARG A 94 2.50 0.33 -18.32
CA ARG A 94 3.88 -0.08 -18.42
C ARG A 94 4.02 -1.53 -17.97
N ASP A 95 4.47 -2.40 -18.84
CA ASP A 95 4.72 -3.79 -18.50
C ASP A 95 6.09 -3.98 -17.86
N TRP A 96 6.10 -4.48 -16.64
CA TRP A 96 7.28 -4.98 -15.93
C TRP A 96 7.31 -6.51 -15.99
N ASP A 97 7.19 -7.06 -17.20
CA ASP A 97 7.11 -8.50 -17.40
C ASP A 97 8.49 -9.12 -17.48
N PRO A 98 8.91 -9.93 -16.49
CA PRO A 98 10.20 -10.63 -16.52
C PRO A 98 10.16 -11.90 -17.38
N GLY A 99 9.01 -12.28 -17.97
CA GLY A 99 8.83 -13.48 -18.78
C GLY A 99 7.38 -13.89 -18.93
N THR A 100 7.14 -15.10 -19.41
CA THR A 100 5.78 -15.60 -19.64
C THR A 100 4.96 -15.69 -18.35
N LEU A 101 3.85 -14.97 -18.30
CA LEU A 101 2.91 -14.97 -17.17
C LEU A 101 1.85 -16.05 -17.38
N GLU A 102 1.78 -17.00 -16.44
CA GLU A 102 0.81 -18.09 -16.44
C GLU A 102 0.08 -18.13 -15.10
N ARG A 103 -1.25 -18.24 -15.14
CA ARG A 103 -2.06 -18.39 -13.92
C ARG A 103 -1.83 -19.75 -13.24
N PRO A 104 -1.92 -19.83 -11.89
CA PRO A 104 -2.06 -18.71 -10.95
C PRO A 104 -0.80 -17.85 -10.90
N LEU A 105 -0.98 -16.51 -10.97
CA LEU A 105 0.13 -15.58 -10.80
C LEU A 105 0.62 -15.60 -9.35
N GLY A 106 1.86 -15.11 -9.11
CA GLY A 106 2.43 -15.04 -7.77
C GLY A 106 2.76 -16.41 -7.15
N ARG A 107 2.96 -17.45 -7.95
CA ARG A 107 3.35 -18.79 -7.45
C ARG A 107 4.60 -18.73 -6.58
N GLY A 108 4.52 -19.28 -5.35
CA GLY A 108 5.60 -19.23 -4.36
C GLY A 108 5.61 -17.98 -3.49
N VAL A 109 4.65 -17.06 -3.67
CA VAL A 109 4.46 -15.87 -2.83
C VAL A 109 3.08 -15.92 -2.18
N ASN A 110 2.98 -15.54 -0.90
CA ASN A 110 1.72 -15.14 -0.30
C ASN A 110 1.89 -13.80 0.40
N PHE A 111 0.84 -13.00 0.42
CA PHE A 111 0.79 -11.72 1.12
C PHE A 111 0.03 -11.92 2.42
N GLN A 112 0.63 -11.51 3.54
CA GLN A 112 -0.10 -11.45 4.80
C GLN A 112 -0.60 -10.03 5.05
N VAL A 113 -1.90 -9.91 5.26
CA VAL A 113 -2.56 -8.67 5.67
C VAL A 113 -3.07 -8.83 7.09
N THR A 114 -2.60 -7.97 7.99
CA THR A 114 -3.10 -7.96 9.37
C THR A 114 -4.40 -7.17 9.42
N VAL A 115 -5.43 -7.79 9.98
CA VAL A 115 -6.76 -7.20 10.13
C VAL A 115 -7.19 -7.25 11.60
N PRO A 116 -8.09 -6.36 12.06
CA PRO A 116 -8.63 -6.42 13.41
C PRO A 116 -9.34 -7.75 13.69
N GLU A 117 -10.18 -8.20 12.75
CA GLU A 117 -10.94 -9.45 12.81
C GLU A 117 -11.10 -10.06 11.43
N ILE A 118 -11.07 -11.39 11.32
CA ILE A 118 -11.24 -12.08 10.04
C ILE A 118 -12.71 -12.35 9.70
N THR A 119 -13.60 -12.44 10.68
CA THR A 119 -15.00 -12.85 10.50
C THR A 119 -15.74 -12.00 9.46
N PRO A 120 -15.69 -10.65 9.49
CA PRO A 120 -16.42 -9.85 8.51
C PRO A 120 -15.94 -10.07 7.06
N LEU A 121 -14.64 -10.38 6.87
CA LEU A 121 -14.10 -10.69 5.54
C LEU A 121 -14.61 -12.06 5.04
N VAL A 122 -14.57 -13.06 5.91
CA VAL A 122 -15.07 -14.41 5.58
C VAL A 122 -16.55 -14.38 5.20
N GLU A 123 -17.37 -13.62 5.93
CA GLU A 123 -18.79 -13.44 5.63
C GLU A 123 -19.04 -12.77 4.28
N ARG A 124 -18.29 -11.70 3.95
CA ARG A 124 -18.42 -11.02 2.64
C ARG A 124 -18.00 -11.93 1.50
N LEU A 125 -16.88 -12.63 1.62
CA LEU A 125 -16.40 -13.57 0.62
C LEU A 125 -17.40 -14.71 0.42
N SER A 126 -17.92 -15.30 1.51
CA SER A 126 -18.93 -16.35 1.47
C SER A 126 -20.22 -15.89 0.81
N SER A 127 -20.72 -14.70 1.16
CA SER A 127 -21.94 -14.11 0.58
C SER A 127 -21.81 -13.83 -0.90
N ALA A 128 -20.58 -13.54 -1.37
CA ALA A 128 -20.26 -13.37 -2.79
C ALA A 128 -19.99 -14.70 -3.51
N GLY A 129 -20.03 -15.83 -2.82
CA GLY A 129 -19.67 -17.14 -3.38
C GLY A 129 -18.19 -17.26 -3.73
N TRP A 130 -17.32 -16.43 -3.12
CA TRP A 130 -15.87 -16.47 -3.39
C TRP A 130 -15.21 -17.61 -2.59
N PRO A 131 -14.54 -18.57 -3.25
CA PRO A 131 -13.97 -19.72 -2.57
C PRO A 131 -12.76 -19.33 -1.73
N LEU A 132 -12.68 -19.86 -0.50
CA LEU A 132 -11.48 -19.75 0.31
C LEU A 132 -10.47 -20.82 -0.12
N PHE A 133 -9.18 -20.46 -0.19
CA PHE A 133 -8.10 -21.41 -0.40
C PHE A 133 -7.85 -22.28 0.85
N MET A 134 -7.95 -21.67 2.03
CA MET A 134 -7.88 -22.31 3.33
C MET A 134 -8.97 -21.75 4.24
N ALA A 135 -9.74 -22.64 4.86
CA ALA A 135 -10.77 -22.27 5.81
C ALA A 135 -10.19 -21.52 7.03
N PRO A 136 -10.99 -20.71 7.74
CA PRO A 136 -10.57 -20.08 8.97
C PRO A 136 -10.04 -21.07 10.00
N GLU A 137 -8.90 -20.75 10.59
CA GLU A 137 -8.28 -21.51 11.67
C GLU A 137 -7.65 -20.60 12.71
N ASN A 138 -7.48 -21.11 13.92
CA ASN A 138 -6.64 -20.52 14.95
C ASN A 138 -5.31 -21.27 15.00
N LYS A 139 -4.20 -20.55 14.90
CA LYS A 139 -2.87 -21.13 14.90
C LYS A 139 -1.95 -20.41 15.87
N TRP A 140 -1.13 -21.15 16.57
CA TRP A 140 -0.08 -20.65 17.46
C TRP A 140 1.27 -20.93 16.84
N TYR A 141 2.12 -19.91 16.81
CA TYR A 141 3.47 -20.02 16.25
C TYR A 141 4.49 -19.68 17.34
N GLN A 142 5.55 -20.51 17.40
CA GLN A 142 6.68 -20.20 18.26
C GLN A 142 7.42 -18.98 17.72
N THR A 143 7.60 -17.94 18.57
CA THR A 143 8.30 -16.70 18.24
C THR A 143 9.39 -16.46 19.28
N GLY A 144 10.57 -17.06 19.05
CA GLY A 144 11.62 -17.11 20.07
C GLY A 144 11.16 -17.89 21.30
N ASP A 145 11.21 -17.27 22.49
CA ASP A 145 10.80 -17.89 23.76
C ASP A 145 9.29 -17.74 24.06
N THR A 146 8.53 -17.17 23.14
CA THR A 146 7.09 -16.91 23.29
C THR A 146 6.29 -17.55 22.17
N GLU A 147 4.96 -17.58 22.32
CA GLU A 147 4.04 -18.00 21.26
C GLU A 147 3.14 -16.83 20.87
N ALA A 148 2.89 -16.71 19.56
CA ALA A 148 1.93 -15.77 19.00
C ALA A 148 0.75 -16.52 18.39
N GLY A 149 -0.46 -16.20 18.84
CA GLY A 149 -1.70 -16.75 18.30
C GLY A 149 -2.26 -15.87 17.20
N VAL A 150 -2.74 -16.49 16.14
CA VAL A 150 -3.44 -15.81 15.04
C VAL A 150 -4.69 -16.57 14.64
N SER A 151 -5.75 -15.84 14.35
CA SER A 151 -6.92 -16.31 13.63
C SER A 151 -6.73 -15.93 12.17
N GLN A 152 -6.71 -16.89 11.26
CA GLN A 152 -6.30 -16.65 9.87
C GLN A 152 -7.11 -17.48 8.88
N PHE A 153 -7.15 -17.02 7.63
CA PHE A 153 -7.61 -17.78 6.47
C PHE A 153 -6.83 -17.37 5.23
N LEU A 154 -6.88 -18.17 4.17
CA LEU A 154 -6.28 -17.84 2.89
C LEU A 154 -7.33 -17.79 1.79
N VAL A 155 -7.15 -16.86 0.87
CA VAL A 155 -7.96 -16.71 -0.33
C VAL A 155 -7.06 -16.37 -1.52
N GLN A 156 -7.47 -16.75 -2.72
CA GLN A 156 -6.81 -16.30 -3.94
C GLN A 156 -7.59 -15.12 -4.55
N ASP A 157 -6.84 -14.12 -5.02
CA ASP A 157 -7.41 -13.05 -5.82
C ASP A 157 -7.81 -13.56 -7.23
N PRO A 158 -8.44 -12.73 -8.10
CA PRO A 158 -8.85 -13.16 -9.43
C PRO A 158 -7.73 -13.73 -10.30
N ASP A 159 -6.49 -13.30 -10.10
CA ASP A 159 -5.34 -13.71 -10.89
C ASP A 159 -4.53 -14.85 -10.25
N GLY A 160 -4.94 -15.26 -9.03
CA GLY A 160 -4.36 -16.38 -8.32
C GLY A 160 -3.27 -16.02 -7.33
N TYR A 161 -3.08 -14.74 -7.02
CA TYR A 161 -2.22 -14.33 -5.90
C TYR A 161 -2.81 -14.80 -4.58
N LEU A 162 -1.98 -15.44 -3.77
CA LEU A 162 -2.42 -15.97 -2.48
C LEU A 162 -2.34 -14.91 -1.40
N VAL A 163 -3.45 -14.67 -0.73
CA VAL A 163 -3.57 -13.68 0.34
C VAL A 163 -3.97 -14.35 1.64
N ARG A 164 -3.21 -14.10 2.69
CA ARG A 164 -3.50 -14.52 4.05
C ARG A 164 -3.99 -13.33 4.86
N PHE A 165 -5.22 -13.36 5.31
CA PHE A 165 -5.72 -12.42 6.30
C PHE A 165 -5.54 -13.01 7.70
N ALA A 166 -4.93 -12.23 8.60
CA ALA A 166 -4.58 -12.68 9.94
C ALA A 166 -4.94 -11.64 10.98
N SER A 167 -5.63 -12.08 12.03
CA SER A 167 -5.98 -11.28 13.20
C SER A 167 -5.24 -11.84 14.42
N PRO A 168 -4.53 -11.01 15.20
CA PRO A 168 -3.86 -11.46 16.42
C PRO A 168 -4.87 -12.01 17.44
N ILE A 169 -4.54 -13.14 18.05
CA ILE A 169 -5.28 -13.65 19.21
C ILE A 169 -4.55 -13.19 20.47
N ALA A 170 -5.30 -12.58 21.40
CA ALA A 170 -4.73 -12.18 22.68
C ALA A 170 -4.18 -13.41 23.41
N THR A 171 -2.91 -13.34 23.84
CA THR A 171 -2.32 -14.37 24.69
C THR A 171 -3.01 -14.32 26.04
N PRO A 172 -3.53 -15.45 26.56
CA PRO A 172 -4.05 -15.47 27.92
C PRO A 172 -2.98 -15.01 28.91
N VAL A 173 -3.29 -13.99 29.70
CA VAL A 173 -2.41 -13.59 30.81
C VAL A 173 -2.41 -14.76 31.79
N ARG A 174 -1.22 -15.36 31.98
CA ARG A 174 -1.00 -16.42 33.00
C ARG A 174 -0.82 -15.82 34.36
#